data_74eab9e168cc58fe1ea092242401d0f4
#
_entry.id   74eab9e168cc58fe1ea092242401d0f4
#
_cell.length_a   1.000
_cell.length_b   1.000
_cell.length_c   1.000
_cell.angle_alpha   90.00
_cell.angle_beta   90.00
_cell.angle_gamma   90.00
#
_symmetry.space_group_name_H-M   'P 1'
#
loop_
_entity.id
_entity.type
_entity.pdbx_description
1 polymer ?
#
loop_
_entity_poly.entity_id
_entity_poly.type
_entity_poly.pdbx_seq_one_letter_code
_entity_poly.pdbx_strand_id
1 'polypeptide(L)'
;GERISIRAKYCQECGTHIEKEENDVMVKKGTHHLKLIIAGIVSMMLMLVCLTGFIVSAAVGNDINTDPASKDRVWNLGTIRMNYNTYLDGVWQLDFRSASDGFVKEQNMTIADRDAQLLHAHISCGTAPAGATLVLWLVQGDVVKSIDVTDLSEPLEYPLNEFENGKVHVRLQINGVENTVSEIYIQ
;
A
#
# COMPACT_ATOMS: atom_id res chain seq x y z
N GLY A 1 -34.64 39.00 54.89
CA GLY A 1 -33.74 39.26 53.78
C GLY A 1 -34.50 39.54 52.53
N GLU A 2 -34.65 40.82 52.12
CA GLU A 2 -35.29 41.19 50.85
C GLU A 2 -34.38 40.90 49.66
N ARG A 3 -34.98 40.39 48.59
CA ARG A 3 -34.27 40.09 47.34
C ARG A 3 -34.02 41.37 46.56
N ILE A 4 -32.77 41.81 46.50
CA ILE A 4 -32.36 42.91 45.64
C ILE A 4 -32.42 42.48 44.18
N SER A 5 -33.18 43.21 43.37
CA SER A 5 -33.24 42.96 41.93
C SER A 5 -31.86 43.25 41.27
N ILE A 6 -31.30 42.28 40.54
CA ILE A 6 -30.00 42.36 39.87
C ILE A 6 -29.91 43.49 38.81
N ARG A 7 -31.02 44.17 38.53
CA ARG A 7 -31.12 45.28 37.56
C ARG A 7 -31.24 46.65 38.15
N ALA A 8 -31.32 46.79 39.49
CA ALA A 8 -31.49 48.10 40.14
C ALA A 8 -30.15 48.85 40.18
N LYS A 9 -30.09 50.06 39.63
CA LYS A 9 -28.91 50.93 39.69
C LYS A 9 -28.80 51.67 41.02
N TYR A 10 -29.84 51.65 41.83
CA TYR A 10 -29.92 52.31 43.11
C TYR A 10 -30.61 51.42 44.14
N CYS A 11 -30.20 51.49 45.38
CA CYS A 11 -30.91 50.86 46.47
C CYS A 11 -32.28 51.53 46.71
N GLN A 12 -33.37 50.76 46.72
CA GLN A 12 -34.73 51.31 46.86
C GLN A 12 -35.01 51.85 48.24
N GLU A 13 -34.29 51.46 49.26
CA GLU A 13 -34.51 51.94 50.66
C GLU A 13 -33.66 53.15 51.02
N CYS A 14 -32.43 53.26 50.55
CA CYS A 14 -31.53 54.34 50.93
C CYS A 14 -31.09 55.27 49.79
N GLY A 15 -31.45 54.97 48.49
CA GLY A 15 -31.11 55.79 47.35
C GLY A 15 -29.65 55.78 46.92
N THR A 16 -28.80 54.91 47.56
CA THR A 16 -27.37 54.85 47.27
C THR A 16 -27.13 54.15 45.90
N HIS A 17 -26.26 54.72 45.10
CA HIS A 17 -25.89 54.21 43.81
C HIS A 17 -25.06 52.87 44.01
N ILE A 18 -25.47 51.80 43.35
CA ILE A 18 -24.77 50.52 43.37
C ILE A 18 -23.78 50.51 42.22
N GLU A 19 -22.52 50.80 42.50
CA GLU A 19 -21.47 50.61 41.51
C GLU A 19 -21.32 49.10 41.21
N LYS A 20 -21.56 48.75 39.94
CA LYS A 20 -21.16 47.42 39.44
C LYS A 20 -19.64 47.44 39.36
N GLU A 21 -18.98 46.74 40.25
CA GLU A 21 -17.60 46.35 40.02
C GLU A 21 -17.55 45.55 38.68
N GLU A 22 -16.83 46.13 37.77
CA GLU A 22 -16.68 45.65 36.40
C GLU A 22 -15.80 44.37 36.41
N ASN A 23 -16.44 43.24 36.60
CA ASN A 23 -15.80 41.92 36.43
C ASN A 23 -15.50 41.56 34.96
N ASP A 24 -15.55 42.55 34.05
CA ASP A 24 -15.34 42.35 32.61
C ASP A 24 -13.86 42.21 32.20
N VAL A 25 -12.91 42.48 33.11
CA VAL A 25 -11.47 42.45 32.73
C VAL A 25 -10.88 41.03 32.72
N MET A 26 -11.43 40.05 33.47
CA MET A 26 -10.89 38.71 33.52
C MET A 26 -11.31 37.81 32.34
N VAL A 27 -12.49 38.03 31.75
CA VAL A 27 -12.97 37.19 30.64
C VAL A 27 -12.24 37.48 29.32
N LYS A 28 -11.83 38.73 29.08
CA LYS A 28 -11.07 39.09 27.86
C LYS A 28 -9.63 38.57 27.85
N LYS A 29 -8.97 38.45 28.98
CA LYS A 29 -7.60 37.92 29.06
C LYS A 29 -7.52 36.41 28.81
N GLY A 30 -8.50 35.64 29.28
CA GLY A 30 -8.58 34.21 29.09
C GLY A 30 -8.79 33.77 27.65
N THR A 31 -9.58 34.52 26.88
CA THR A 31 -9.85 34.18 25.46
C THR A 31 -8.65 34.44 24.54
N HIS A 32 -7.76 35.39 24.88
CA HIS A 32 -6.56 35.66 24.10
C HIS A 32 -5.52 34.54 24.26
N HIS A 33 -5.33 34.05 25.49
CA HIS A 33 -4.43 32.90 25.75
C HIS A 33 -4.95 31.60 25.13
N LEU A 34 -6.28 31.38 25.17
CA LEU A 34 -6.89 30.21 24.56
C LEU A 34 -6.74 30.23 23.03
N LYS A 35 -6.90 31.38 22.38
CA LYS A 35 -6.69 31.55 20.93
C LYS A 35 -5.22 31.32 20.54
N LEU A 36 -4.26 31.76 21.33
CA LEU A 36 -2.84 31.54 21.12
C LEU A 36 -2.46 30.06 21.27
N ILE A 37 -3.02 29.35 22.25
CA ILE A 37 -2.80 27.92 22.46
C ILE A 37 -3.38 27.13 21.29
N ILE A 38 -4.60 27.44 20.84
CA ILE A 38 -5.24 26.77 19.70
C ILE A 38 -4.43 27.03 18.41
N ALA A 39 -3.99 28.27 18.17
CA ALA A 39 -3.14 28.58 17.01
C ALA A 39 -1.80 27.82 17.05
N GLY A 40 -1.20 27.67 18.24
CA GLY A 40 0.03 26.89 18.43
C GLY A 40 -0.17 25.40 18.12
N ILE A 41 -1.27 24.81 18.60
CA ILE A 41 -1.60 23.40 18.34
C ILE A 41 -1.87 23.17 16.85
N VAL A 42 -2.62 24.04 16.18
CA VAL A 42 -2.91 23.95 14.73
C VAL A 42 -1.63 24.09 13.93
N SER A 43 -0.74 25.01 14.29
CA SER A 43 0.56 25.19 13.62
C SER A 43 1.46 23.96 13.79
N MET A 44 1.48 23.37 14.97
CA MET A 44 2.26 22.15 15.25
C MET A 44 1.70 20.93 14.52
N MET A 45 0.38 20.80 14.40
CA MET A 45 -0.28 19.76 13.58
C MET A 45 0.03 19.92 12.10
N LEU A 46 0.00 21.15 11.57
CA LEU A 46 0.38 21.44 10.18
C LEU A 46 1.85 21.10 9.90
N MET A 47 2.76 21.44 10.81
CA MET A 47 4.17 21.05 10.69
C MET A 47 4.38 19.55 10.70
N LEU A 48 3.64 18.82 11.56
CA LEU A 48 3.69 17.35 11.59
C LEU A 48 3.20 16.74 10.28
N VAL A 49 2.12 17.23 9.70
CA VAL A 49 1.61 16.79 8.39
C VAL A 49 2.59 17.09 7.27
N CYS A 50 3.23 18.27 7.27
CA CYS A 50 4.27 18.61 6.30
C CYS A 50 5.52 17.73 6.45
N LEU A 51 5.97 17.45 7.68
CA LEU A 51 7.10 16.56 7.95
C LEU A 51 6.82 15.12 7.53
N THR A 52 5.63 14.59 7.81
CA THR A 52 5.24 13.25 7.37
C THR A 52 5.10 13.19 5.84
N GLY A 53 4.54 14.22 5.21
CA GLY A 53 4.49 14.34 3.76
C GLY A 53 5.88 14.40 3.11
N PHE A 54 6.83 15.12 3.74
CA PHE A 54 8.20 15.22 3.25
C PHE A 54 8.98 13.90 3.41
N ILE A 55 8.79 13.19 4.55
CA ILE A 55 9.40 11.86 4.79
C ILE A 55 8.85 10.84 3.79
N VAL A 56 7.54 10.83 3.53
CA VAL A 56 6.93 9.96 2.52
C VAL A 56 7.44 10.31 1.12
N SER A 57 7.54 11.58 0.75
CA SER A 57 8.10 12.00 -0.55
C SER A 57 9.58 11.63 -0.70
N ALA A 58 10.37 11.75 0.36
CA ALA A 58 11.80 11.37 0.33
C ALA A 58 11.97 9.84 0.29
N ALA A 59 11.07 9.08 0.92
CA ALA A 59 11.08 7.62 0.86
C ALA A 59 10.57 7.07 -0.50
N VAL A 60 9.67 7.79 -1.16
CA VAL A 60 9.14 7.45 -2.50
C VAL A 60 10.06 7.91 -3.62
N GLY A 61 10.99 8.83 -3.36
CA GLY A 61 12.01 9.27 -4.31
C GLY A 61 13.18 8.30 -4.51
N ASN A 62 13.28 7.22 -3.74
CA ASN A 62 14.12 6.08 -4.10
C ASN A 62 13.37 5.29 -5.16
N ASP A 63 13.97 5.10 -6.32
CA ASP A 63 13.46 4.39 -7.47
C ASP A 63 12.68 3.13 -7.05
N ILE A 64 11.34 3.23 -7.06
CA ILE A 64 10.50 2.06 -6.81
C ILE A 64 10.70 1.13 -7.98
N ASN A 65 11.44 0.05 -7.74
CA ASN A 65 11.69 -0.95 -8.75
C ASN A 65 10.39 -1.68 -9.12
N THR A 66 9.84 -1.36 -10.28
CA THR A 66 8.66 -2.04 -10.84
C THR A 66 9.02 -2.97 -11.99
N ASP A 67 10.30 -3.08 -12.35
CA ASP A 67 10.81 -3.91 -13.44
C ASP A 67 10.78 -5.39 -13.03
N PRO A 68 9.95 -6.23 -13.69
CA PRO A 68 9.87 -7.65 -13.40
C PRO A 68 11.19 -8.41 -13.71
N ALA A 69 12.04 -7.86 -14.56
CA ALA A 69 13.35 -8.39 -14.91
C ALA A 69 14.44 -8.12 -13.87
N SER A 70 14.21 -7.23 -12.93
CA SER A 70 15.20 -6.84 -11.93
C SER A 70 15.56 -7.98 -10.99
N LYS A 71 16.84 -8.07 -10.62
CA LYS A 71 17.32 -8.99 -9.58
C LYS A 71 16.84 -8.61 -8.18
N ASP A 72 16.48 -7.34 -7.99
CA ASP A 72 15.99 -6.83 -6.72
C ASP A 72 14.48 -7.09 -6.56
N ARG A 73 14.00 -6.88 -5.34
CA ARG A 73 12.57 -7.00 -5.05
C ARG A 73 11.75 -6.04 -5.92
N VAL A 74 10.72 -6.59 -6.55
CA VAL A 74 9.76 -5.79 -7.34
C VAL A 74 8.65 -5.28 -6.43
N TRP A 75 8.32 -3.99 -6.59
CA TRP A 75 7.22 -3.36 -5.87
C TRP A 75 6.04 -3.15 -6.81
N ASN A 76 4.85 -3.51 -6.33
CA ASN A 76 3.61 -3.29 -7.07
C ASN A 76 2.95 -1.99 -6.61
N LEU A 77 2.63 -1.12 -7.56
CA LEU A 77 1.85 0.09 -7.32
C LEU A 77 0.34 -0.12 -7.48
N GLY A 78 -0.06 -1.32 -7.88
CA GLY A 78 -1.43 -1.70 -8.15
C GLY A 78 -2.05 -2.62 -7.11
N THR A 79 -3.25 -3.07 -7.41
CA THR A 79 -4.03 -3.99 -6.58
C THR A 79 -4.31 -5.28 -7.31
N ILE A 80 -4.48 -6.36 -6.56
CA ILE A 80 -4.93 -7.66 -7.07
C ILE A 80 -6.08 -8.16 -6.21
N ARG A 81 -7.10 -8.73 -6.85
CA ARG A 81 -8.19 -9.44 -6.18
C ARG A 81 -7.94 -10.93 -6.28
N MET A 82 -7.39 -11.50 -5.22
CA MET A 82 -7.06 -12.92 -5.14
C MET A 82 -8.15 -13.71 -4.41
N ASN A 83 -8.40 -14.94 -4.88
CA ASN A 83 -9.12 -15.95 -4.14
C ASN A 83 -8.16 -16.69 -3.20
N TYR A 84 -6.99 -17.10 -3.70
CA TYR A 84 -5.91 -17.63 -2.87
C TYR A 84 -4.52 -17.45 -3.52
N ASN A 85 -3.50 -17.56 -2.68
CA ASN A 85 -2.08 -17.62 -3.07
C ASN A 85 -1.35 -18.47 -2.03
N THR A 86 -0.90 -19.64 -2.41
CA THR A 86 -0.21 -20.57 -1.54
C THR A 86 1.07 -21.08 -2.19
N TYR A 87 2.07 -21.35 -1.35
CA TYR A 87 3.27 -22.09 -1.75
C TYR A 87 3.47 -23.22 -0.76
N LEU A 88 3.21 -24.43 -1.20
CA LEU A 88 3.25 -25.63 -0.37
C LEU A 88 3.92 -26.77 -1.15
N ASP A 89 4.84 -27.48 -0.49
CA ASP A 89 5.55 -28.63 -1.07
C ASP A 89 6.21 -28.34 -2.43
N GLY A 90 6.72 -27.11 -2.60
CA GLY A 90 7.38 -26.70 -3.84
C GLY A 90 6.43 -26.24 -4.95
N VAL A 91 5.13 -26.30 -4.74
CA VAL A 91 4.09 -25.90 -5.70
C VAL A 91 3.52 -24.54 -5.34
N TRP A 92 3.61 -23.60 -6.27
CA TRP A 92 3.00 -22.29 -6.15
C TRP A 92 1.64 -22.27 -6.86
N GLN A 93 0.59 -22.12 -6.07
CA GLN A 93 -0.79 -22.00 -6.56
C GLN A 93 -1.28 -20.58 -6.37
N LEU A 94 -1.78 -19.99 -7.44
CA LEU A 94 -2.34 -18.65 -7.45
C LEU A 94 -3.68 -18.67 -8.20
N ASP A 95 -4.71 -18.13 -7.57
CA ASP A 95 -6.03 -17.90 -8.17
C ASP A 95 -6.41 -16.44 -7.93
N PHE A 96 -6.66 -15.70 -9.00
CA PHE A 96 -7.08 -14.31 -8.92
C PHE A 96 -8.18 -13.98 -9.92
N ARG A 97 -9.02 -13.01 -9.55
CA ARG A 97 -10.10 -12.51 -10.40
C ARG A 97 -9.66 -11.39 -11.31
N SER A 98 -8.85 -10.46 -10.81
CA SER A 98 -8.35 -9.31 -11.57
C SER A 98 -7.13 -8.72 -10.89
N ALA A 99 -6.28 -8.06 -11.66
CA ALA A 99 -5.15 -7.28 -11.16
C ALA A 99 -5.03 -5.98 -11.96
N SER A 100 -4.38 -4.97 -11.35
CA SER A 100 -3.96 -3.77 -12.09
C SER A 100 -2.92 -4.14 -13.13
N ASP A 101 -2.90 -3.42 -14.25
CA ASP A 101 -1.89 -3.62 -15.30
C ASP A 101 -0.47 -3.45 -14.74
N GLY A 102 0.43 -4.32 -15.16
CA GLY A 102 1.80 -4.37 -14.68
C GLY A 102 1.96 -4.96 -13.28
N PHE A 103 0.89 -5.52 -12.67
CA PHE A 103 1.02 -6.16 -11.36
C PHE A 103 1.93 -7.39 -11.45
N VAL A 104 2.93 -7.46 -10.56
CA VAL A 104 3.88 -8.59 -10.51
C VAL A 104 3.67 -9.36 -9.21
N LYS A 105 3.37 -10.64 -9.31
CA LYS A 105 3.36 -11.56 -8.19
C LYS A 105 4.65 -12.37 -8.20
N GLU A 106 5.33 -12.49 -7.05
CA GLU A 106 6.62 -13.18 -6.94
C GLU A 106 6.54 -14.33 -5.95
N GLN A 107 7.21 -15.43 -6.31
CA GLN A 107 7.52 -16.56 -5.45
C GLN A 107 8.98 -16.98 -5.62
N ASN A 108 9.68 -17.22 -4.52
CA ASN A 108 11.02 -17.79 -4.56
C ASN A 108 10.93 -19.30 -4.62
N MET A 109 11.59 -19.91 -5.60
CA MET A 109 11.73 -21.36 -5.75
C MET A 109 13.19 -21.75 -5.65
N THR A 110 13.46 -23.06 -5.58
CA THR A 110 14.81 -23.58 -5.49
C THR A 110 15.06 -24.59 -6.62
N ILE A 111 16.10 -24.35 -7.39
CA ILE A 111 16.64 -25.30 -8.37
C ILE A 111 17.65 -26.19 -7.64
N ALA A 112 17.34 -27.46 -7.49
CA ALA A 112 18.24 -28.42 -6.84
C ALA A 112 19.25 -29.03 -7.85
N ASP A 113 18.77 -29.30 -9.06
CA ASP A 113 19.56 -29.81 -10.17
C ASP A 113 19.06 -29.21 -11.48
N ARG A 114 19.78 -28.21 -12.00
CA ARG A 114 19.41 -27.47 -13.21
C ARG A 114 19.40 -28.31 -14.49
N ASP A 115 20.20 -29.40 -14.50
CA ASP A 115 20.35 -30.26 -15.70
C ASP A 115 19.26 -31.34 -15.74
N ALA A 116 18.63 -31.65 -14.60
CA ALA A 116 17.61 -32.68 -14.46
C ALA A 116 16.20 -32.10 -14.23
N GLN A 117 16.08 -30.85 -13.70
CA GLN A 117 14.80 -30.27 -13.36
C GLN A 117 14.26 -29.38 -14.47
N LEU A 118 12.94 -29.34 -14.55
CA LEU A 118 12.17 -28.42 -15.40
C LEU A 118 11.29 -27.54 -14.54
N LEU A 119 11.04 -26.31 -15.01
CA LEU A 119 9.92 -25.53 -14.53
C LEU A 119 8.65 -25.98 -15.24
N HIS A 120 7.64 -26.33 -14.49
CA HIS A 120 6.30 -26.63 -14.98
C HIS A 120 5.35 -25.49 -14.64
N ALA A 121 4.50 -25.09 -15.59
CA ALA A 121 3.45 -24.12 -15.34
C ALA A 121 2.15 -24.55 -16.02
N HIS A 122 1.13 -24.76 -15.19
CA HIS A 122 -0.25 -25.00 -15.62
C HIS A 122 -1.04 -23.70 -15.38
N ILE A 123 -1.42 -23.02 -16.44
CA ILE A 123 -2.08 -21.71 -16.33
C ILE A 123 -3.33 -21.73 -17.19
N SER A 124 -4.44 -21.32 -16.58
CA SER A 124 -5.73 -21.17 -17.24
C SER A 124 -6.26 -19.76 -16.99
N CYS A 125 -6.40 -18.99 -18.06
CA CYS A 125 -7.01 -17.65 -18.02
C CYS A 125 -8.49 -17.76 -18.42
N GLY A 126 -9.40 -17.28 -17.57
CA GLY A 126 -10.82 -17.26 -17.86
C GLY A 126 -11.20 -16.19 -18.88
N THR A 127 -10.52 -15.04 -18.88
CA THR A 127 -10.76 -13.94 -19.80
C THR A 127 -9.44 -13.23 -20.10
N ALA A 128 -9.09 -13.15 -21.37
CA ALA A 128 -7.94 -12.40 -21.88
C ALA A 128 -8.43 -11.51 -23.05
N PRO A 129 -8.82 -10.24 -22.76
CA PRO A 129 -9.19 -9.30 -23.82
C PRO A 129 -8.01 -9.03 -24.74
N ALA A 130 -8.30 -8.48 -25.93
CA ALA A 130 -7.26 -8.13 -26.90
C ALA A 130 -6.20 -7.21 -26.28
N GLY A 131 -4.93 -7.61 -26.35
CA GLY A 131 -3.80 -6.88 -25.75
C GLY A 131 -3.51 -7.22 -24.29
N ALA A 132 -4.32 -8.06 -23.64
CA ALA A 132 -3.97 -8.60 -22.34
C ALA A 132 -2.78 -9.55 -22.44
N THR A 133 -1.92 -9.55 -21.42
CA THR A 133 -0.76 -10.45 -21.36
C THR A 133 -0.55 -10.99 -19.95
N LEU A 134 -0.08 -12.22 -19.89
CA LEU A 134 0.41 -12.87 -18.70
C LEU A 134 1.82 -13.40 -18.98
N VAL A 135 2.81 -12.84 -18.29
CA VAL A 135 4.22 -13.16 -18.57
C VAL A 135 4.86 -13.78 -17.33
N LEU A 136 5.42 -14.95 -17.51
CA LEU A 136 6.21 -15.65 -16.51
C LEU A 136 7.68 -15.25 -16.64
N TRP A 137 8.24 -14.72 -15.56
CA TRP A 137 9.63 -14.31 -15.47
C TRP A 137 10.40 -15.24 -14.55
N LEU A 138 11.59 -15.64 -14.96
CA LEU A 138 12.57 -16.34 -14.16
C LEU A 138 13.79 -15.43 -14.02
N VAL A 139 14.15 -15.09 -12.79
CA VAL A 139 15.25 -14.16 -12.50
C VAL A 139 16.20 -14.77 -11.47
N GLN A 140 17.47 -14.91 -11.84
CA GLN A 140 18.54 -15.37 -10.95
C GLN A 140 19.83 -14.62 -11.28
N GLY A 141 20.23 -13.71 -10.39
CA GLY A 141 21.37 -12.84 -10.65
C GLY A 141 21.16 -12.01 -11.93
N ASP A 142 22.04 -12.18 -12.90
CA ASP A 142 21.97 -11.49 -14.19
C ASP A 142 21.27 -12.34 -15.28
N VAL A 143 20.85 -13.57 -14.95
CA VAL A 143 20.06 -14.42 -15.86
C VAL A 143 18.59 -14.08 -15.72
N VAL A 144 18.00 -13.63 -16.82
CA VAL A 144 16.59 -13.24 -16.90
C VAL A 144 15.93 -13.89 -18.11
N LYS A 145 14.79 -14.55 -17.88
CA LYS A 145 13.96 -15.16 -18.91
C LYS A 145 12.52 -14.71 -18.76
N SER A 146 11.87 -14.42 -19.87
CA SER A 146 10.45 -14.11 -19.92
C SER A 146 9.75 -15.04 -20.90
N ILE A 147 8.59 -15.55 -20.50
CA ILE A 147 7.80 -16.49 -21.27
C ILE A 147 6.37 -15.97 -21.26
N ASP A 148 5.80 -15.74 -22.44
CA ASP A 148 4.38 -15.41 -22.55
C ASP A 148 3.55 -16.66 -22.25
N VAL A 149 2.69 -16.56 -21.25
CA VAL A 149 1.84 -17.66 -20.78
C VAL A 149 0.35 -17.27 -20.84
N THR A 150 0.02 -16.27 -21.65
CA THR A 150 -1.34 -15.73 -21.78
C THR A 150 -2.32 -16.77 -22.32
N ASP A 151 -1.89 -17.56 -23.29
CA ASP A 151 -2.74 -18.55 -23.99
C ASP A 151 -1.97 -19.86 -24.11
N LEU A 152 -1.86 -20.58 -23.00
CA LEU A 152 -1.25 -21.91 -22.99
C LEU A 152 -2.30 -22.96 -23.30
N SER A 153 -2.20 -23.57 -24.47
CA SER A 153 -3.03 -24.74 -24.85
C SER A 153 -2.62 -26.01 -24.11
N GLU A 154 -1.38 -26.08 -23.69
CA GLU A 154 -0.77 -27.19 -22.96
C GLU A 154 0.08 -26.66 -21.80
N PRO A 155 0.36 -27.49 -20.78
CA PRO A 155 1.27 -27.11 -19.71
C PRO A 155 2.65 -26.73 -20.25
N LEU A 156 3.21 -25.64 -19.72
CA LEU A 156 4.57 -25.22 -20.04
C LEU A 156 5.57 -26.13 -19.33
N GLU A 157 6.56 -26.61 -20.08
CA GLU A 157 7.76 -27.24 -19.56
C GLU A 157 8.97 -26.42 -20.03
N TYR A 158 9.74 -25.88 -19.10
CA TYR A 158 10.87 -25.01 -19.43
C TYR A 158 12.16 -25.52 -18.79
N PRO A 159 13.24 -25.79 -19.57
CA PRO A 159 14.51 -26.27 -19.05
C PRO A 159 15.23 -25.20 -18.24
N LEU A 160 15.87 -25.64 -17.14
CA LEU A 160 16.54 -24.73 -16.20
C LEU A 160 18.07 -24.70 -16.36
N ASN A 161 18.60 -25.32 -17.41
CA ASN A 161 20.03 -25.46 -17.65
C ASN A 161 20.81 -24.16 -17.82
N GLU A 162 20.13 -23.04 -18.10
CA GLU A 162 20.74 -21.71 -18.16
C GLU A 162 20.90 -21.04 -16.78
N PHE A 163 20.28 -21.59 -15.75
CA PHE A 163 20.33 -21.11 -14.37
C PHE A 163 21.38 -21.88 -13.56
N GLU A 164 21.69 -21.39 -12.37
CA GLU A 164 22.51 -22.07 -11.39
C GLU A 164 21.64 -22.83 -10.39
N ASN A 165 22.19 -23.85 -9.75
CA ASN A 165 21.55 -24.50 -8.62
C ASN A 165 21.40 -23.48 -7.48
N GLY A 166 20.21 -23.37 -6.90
CA GLY A 166 19.94 -22.39 -5.85
C GLY A 166 18.61 -21.69 -6.03
N LYS A 167 18.50 -20.53 -5.40
CA LYS A 167 17.27 -19.75 -5.39
C LYS A 167 17.05 -19.03 -6.72
N VAL A 168 15.84 -19.15 -7.26
CA VAL A 168 15.35 -18.41 -8.42
C VAL A 168 14.06 -17.64 -8.05
N HIS A 169 13.94 -16.42 -8.54
CA HIS A 169 12.71 -15.64 -8.44
C HIS A 169 11.80 -15.98 -9.62
N VAL A 170 10.66 -16.57 -9.32
CA VAL A 170 9.60 -16.85 -10.29
C VAL A 170 8.55 -15.77 -10.15
N ARG A 171 8.30 -15.02 -11.22
CA ARG A 171 7.38 -13.88 -11.19
C ARG A 171 6.32 -14.02 -12.27
N LEU A 172 5.11 -13.66 -11.92
CA LEU A 172 3.97 -13.61 -12.83
C LEU A 172 3.56 -12.14 -12.99
N GLN A 173 3.79 -11.57 -14.18
CA GLN A 173 3.37 -10.23 -14.53
C GLN A 173 2.01 -10.29 -15.22
N ILE A 174 1.07 -9.50 -14.73
CA ILE A 174 -0.34 -9.56 -15.12
C ILE A 174 -0.72 -8.23 -15.76
N ASN A 175 -1.25 -8.27 -16.99
CA ASN A 175 -1.77 -7.12 -17.71
C ASN A 175 -3.14 -7.48 -18.28
N GLY A 176 -4.21 -7.00 -17.69
CA GLY A 176 -5.57 -7.09 -18.21
C GLY A 176 -6.20 -8.48 -18.28
N VAL A 177 -5.52 -9.56 -17.83
CA VAL A 177 -6.14 -10.89 -17.73
C VAL A 177 -6.97 -11.03 -16.47
N GLU A 178 -8.04 -11.80 -16.55
CA GLU A 178 -8.97 -12.01 -15.44
C GLU A 178 -9.28 -13.49 -15.23
N ASN A 179 -9.75 -13.82 -14.01
CA ASN A 179 -10.18 -15.15 -13.60
C ASN A 179 -9.13 -16.22 -13.93
N THR A 180 -7.91 -16.01 -13.46
CA THR A 180 -6.76 -16.86 -13.77
C THR A 180 -6.45 -17.79 -12.61
N VAL A 181 -6.26 -19.04 -12.95
CA VAL A 181 -5.74 -20.08 -12.04
C VAL A 181 -4.39 -20.55 -12.56
N SER A 182 -3.39 -20.58 -11.69
CA SER A 182 -2.06 -21.05 -12.04
C SER A 182 -1.50 -22.00 -10.98
N GLU A 183 -0.76 -22.98 -11.45
CA GLU A 183 0.05 -23.91 -10.66
C GLU A 183 1.44 -23.96 -11.27
N ILE A 184 2.46 -23.57 -10.50
CA ILE A 184 3.83 -23.44 -10.98
C ILE A 184 4.75 -24.17 -10.00
N TYR A 185 5.64 -25.05 -10.52
CA TYR A 185 6.59 -25.79 -9.70
C TYR A 185 7.85 -26.15 -10.48
N ILE A 186 8.90 -26.54 -9.75
CA ILE A 186 10.17 -27.06 -10.30
C ILE A 186 10.31 -28.50 -9.87
N GLN A 187 10.42 -29.39 -10.83
CA GLN A 187 10.54 -30.85 -10.60
C GLN A 187 11.57 -31.47 -11.52
#